data_c5967a026e565cefdddb74a698708119
#
_entry.id   c5967a026e565cefdddb74a698708119
#
_cell.length_a   1.000
_cell.length_b   1.000
_cell.length_c   1.000
_cell.angle_alpha   90.00
_cell.angle_beta   90.00
_cell.angle_gamma   90.00
#
_symmetry.space_group_name_H-M   'P 1'
#
loop_
_entity.id
_entity.type
_entity.pdbx_description
1 polymer ?
#
loop_
_entity_poly.entity_id
_entity_poly.type
_entity_poly.pdbx_seq_one_letter_code
_entity_poly.pdbx_strand_id
1 'polypeptide(L)'
;AMIEGSGVQGILLTGGNSLCKYGGEAKERDQVEKYLLEWSMKKDLPVLGVCRGMQLVQDFFGNELNPVDGHVGARHELSIVEGRHLSDVLTKLASVNSYHEYGTKVVSGELAACAHSLDGVAMAVEHVSRRVYGVMWHSERESPFVKEEQEVFNYIFK
;
A
#
# COMPACT_ATOMS: atom_id res chain seq x y z
N ALA A 1 -5.76 -16.48 17.04
CA ALA A 1 -6.73 -16.76 18.09
C ALA A 1 -7.68 -15.58 18.39
N MET A 2 -7.19 -14.37 18.72
CA MET A 2 -8.10 -13.23 19.01
C MET A 2 -8.89 -12.72 17.78
N ILE A 3 -8.32 -12.78 16.59
CA ILE A 3 -8.97 -12.32 15.36
C ILE A 3 -9.97 -13.35 14.80
N GLU A 4 -9.77 -14.63 15.13
CA GLU A 4 -10.68 -15.71 14.72
C GLU A 4 -12.01 -15.61 15.49
N GLY A 5 -13.09 -15.31 14.80
CA GLY A 5 -14.41 -15.09 15.40
C GLY A 5 -14.79 -13.62 15.67
N SER A 6 -13.89 -12.67 15.37
CA SER A 6 -14.17 -11.24 15.54
C SER A 6 -15.09 -10.63 14.47
N GLY A 7 -15.42 -11.38 13.40
CA GLY A 7 -16.24 -10.87 12.29
C GLY A 7 -15.50 -9.86 11.39
N VAL A 8 -14.17 -9.83 11.42
CA VAL A 8 -13.35 -8.96 10.56
C VAL A 8 -13.56 -9.29 9.09
N GLN A 9 -13.81 -8.27 8.27
CA GLN A 9 -14.10 -8.38 6.84
C GLN A 9 -12.97 -7.86 5.95
N GLY A 10 -11.89 -7.31 6.53
CA GLY A 10 -10.72 -6.80 5.82
C GLY A 10 -9.70 -6.25 6.78
N ILE A 11 -8.49 -6.01 6.31
CA ILE A 11 -7.36 -5.51 7.10
C ILE A 11 -6.82 -4.22 6.47
N LEU A 12 -6.64 -3.20 7.30
CA LEU A 12 -5.92 -1.98 6.94
C LEU A 12 -4.58 -1.96 7.70
N LEU A 13 -3.48 -2.04 6.97
CA LEU A 13 -2.13 -1.84 7.48
C LEU A 13 -1.78 -0.35 7.34
N THR A 14 -1.77 0.37 8.43
CA THR A 14 -1.62 1.84 8.44
C THR A 14 -0.17 2.30 8.25
N GLY A 15 0.00 3.58 7.96
CA GLY A 15 1.29 4.25 7.93
C GLY A 15 2.03 4.27 9.27
N GLY A 16 3.20 4.83 9.30
CA GLY A 16 4.06 4.93 10.51
C GLY A 16 5.54 4.98 10.17
N ASN A 17 6.38 4.75 11.16
CA ASN A 17 7.84 4.69 11.02
C ASN A 17 8.26 3.51 10.13
N SER A 18 9.50 3.54 9.66
CA SER A 18 10.09 2.51 8.79
C SER A 18 9.97 1.09 9.38
N LEU A 19 9.96 0.09 8.53
CA LEU A 19 10.13 -1.31 8.93
C LEU A 19 11.50 -1.52 9.58
N CYS A 20 11.63 -2.48 10.50
CA CYS A 20 12.90 -2.77 11.20
C CYS A 20 14.05 -3.07 10.22
N LYS A 21 13.78 -3.76 9.11
CA LYS A 21 14.74 -4.02 8.04
C LYS A 21 15.32 -2.72 7.42
N TYR A 22 14.59 -1.62 7.50
CA TYR A 22 14.95 -0.31 6.95
C TYR A 22 15.14 0.75 8.06
N GLY A 23 15.64 0.32 9.24
CA GLY A 23 16.02 1.21 10.33
C GLY A 23 14.91 1.55 11.33
N GLY A 24 13.74 0.93 11.23
CA GLY A 24 12.67 1.09 12.22
C GLY A 24 12.92 0.30 13.50
N GLU A 25 12.12 0.56 14.53
CA GLU A 25 12.29 -0.03 15.87
C GLU A 25 11.10 -0.89 16.32
N ALA A 26 9.99 -0.90 15.57
CA ALA A 26 8.76 -1.59 15.96
C ALA A 26 8.70 -3.04 15.44
N LYS A 27 9.59 -3.91 15.94
CA LYS A 27 9.71 -5.30 15.50
C LYS A 27 8.42 -6.12 15.74
N GLU A 28 7.77 -5.90 16.87
CA GLU A 28 6.51 -6.58 17.20
C GLU A 28 5.39 -6.19 16.23
N ARG A 29 5.35 -4.93 15.82
CA ARG A 29 4.41 -4.46 14.81
C ARG A 29 4.65 -5.12 13.46
N ASP A 30 5.91 -5.21 13.02
CA ASP A 30 6.26 -5.91 11.77
C ASP A 30 5.79 -7.36 11.79
N GLN A 31 5.99 -8.06 12.92
CA GLN A 31 5.57 -9.46 13.09
C GLN A 31 4.04 -9.62 13.07
N VAL A 32 3.33 -8.78 13.80
CA VAL A 32 1.86 -8.81 13.86
C VAL A 32 1.27 -8.50 12.48
N GLU A 33 1.76 -7.48 11.80
CA GLU A 33 1.25 -7.11 10.47
C GLU A 33 1.54 -8.19 9.40
N LYS A 34 2.70 -8.85 9.44
CA LYS A 34 3.00 -10.02 8.59
C LYS A 34 2.03 -11.17 8.87
N TYR A 35 1.77 -11.48 10.13
CA TYR A 35 0.79 -12.50 10.51
C TYR A 35 -0.62 -12.15 9.99
N LEU A 36 -1.05 -10.89 10.14
CA LEU A 36 -2.35 -10.43 9.66
C LEU A 36 -2.47 -10.54 8.14
N LEU A 37 -1.42 -10.23 7.41
CA LEU A 37 -1.37 -10.38 5.95
C LEU A 37 -1.52 -11.84 5.53
N GLU A 38 -0.75 -12.76 6.13
CA GLU A 38 -0.86 -14.19 5.86
C GLU A 38 -2.24 -14.75 6.22
N TRP A 39 -2.76 -14.37 7.39
CA TRP A 39 -4.07 -14.79 7.85
C TRP A 39 -5.18 -14.32 6.91
N SER A 40 -5.13 -13.07 6.47
CA SER A 40 -6.11 -12.49 5.53
C SER A 40 -6.11 -13.20 4.19
N MET A 41 -4.93 -13.54 3.65
CA MET A 41 -4.82 -14.31 2.42
C MET A 41 -5.42 -15.72 2.54
N LYS A 42 -5.24 -16.39 3.69
CA LYS A 42 -5.85 -17.69 3.96
C LYS A 42 -7.39 -17.63 4.05
N LYS A 43 -7.93 -16.48 4.45
CA LYS A 43 -9.37 -16.23 4.59
C LYS A 43 -10.00 -15.54 3.38
N ASP A 44 -9.19 -15.25 2.35
CA ASP A 44 -9.58 -14.47 1.17
C ASP A 44 -10.18 -13.09 1.50
N LEU A 45 -9.65 -12.45 2.55
CA LEU A 45 -10.06 -11.12 2.98
C LEU A 45 -9.23 -10.03 2.29
N PRO A 46 -9.82 -8.88 1.98
CA PRO A 46 -9.09 -7.75 1.41
C PRO A 46 -8.10 -7.17 2.42
N VAL A 47 -6.92 -6.81 1.91
CA VAL A 47 -5.88 -6.09 2.65
C VAL A 47 -5.50 -4.84 1.88
N LEU A 48 -5.45 -3.72 2.58
CA LEU A 48 -4.86 -2.47 2.07
C LEU A 48 -3.69 -2.07 2.97
N GLY A 49 -2.51 -1.95 2.39
CA GLY A 49 -1.35 -1.32 3.02
C GLY A 49 -1.24 0.15 2.62
N VAL A 50 -1.12 1.06 3.60
CA VAL A 50 -0.94 2.50 3.39
C VAL A 50 0.47 2.89 3.80
N CYS A 51 1.25 3.48 2.89
CA CYS A 51 2.63 3.94 3.11
C CYS A 51 3.50 2.82 3.71
N ARG A 52 3.79 2.84 5.01
CA ARG A 52 4.50 1.75 5.70
C ARG A 52 3.82 0.39 5.49
N GLY A 53 2.48 0.35 5.48
CA GLY A 53 1.73 -0.88 5.20
C GLY A 53 1.97 -1.40 3.78
N MET A 54 2.07 -0.53 2.78
CA MET A 54 2.48 -0.92 1.42
C MET A 54 3.93 -1.41 1.39
N GLN A 55 4.84 -0.75 2.11
CA GLN A 55 6.23 -1.20 2.23
C GLN A 55 6.33 -2.61 2.82
N LEU A 56 5.53 -2.90 3.85
CA LEU A 56 5.45 -4.24 4.44
C LEU A 56 4.94 -5.27 3.44
N VAL A 57 3.90 -4.95 2.67
CA VAL A 57 3.40 -5.82 1.59
C VAL A 57 4.50 -6.07 0.55
N GLN A 58 5.21 -5.05 0.11
CA GLN A 58 6.31 -5.18 -0.83
C GLN A 58 7.45 -6.07 -0.30
N ASP A 59 7.91 -5.81 0.94
CA ASP A 59 8.95 -6.63 1.60
C ASP A 59 8.51 -8.08 1.80
N PHE A 60 7.26 -8.30 2.20
CA PHE A 60 6.69 -9.63 2.39
C PHE A 60 6.74 -10.48 1.11
N PHE A 61 6.45 -9.89 -0.05
CA PHE A 61 6.52 -10.54 -1.36
C PHE A 61 7.89 -10.43 -2.04
N GLY A 62 8.93 -10.10 -1.29
CA GLY A 62 10.31 -10.13 -1.76
C GLY A 62 10.73 -8.95 -2.65
N ASN A 63 9.96 -7.86 -2.66
CA ASN A 63 10.36 -6.64 -3.35
C ASN A 63 11.20 -5.77 -2.42
N GLU A 64 12.45 -5.52 -2.77
CA GLU A 64 13.36 -4.71 -1.98
C GLU A 64 13.01 -3.22 -2.10
N LEU A 65 13.06 -2.52 -0.97
CA LEU A 65 12.89 -1.08 -0.90
C LEU A 65 14.25 -0.39 -0.87
N ASN A 66 14.36 0.70 -1.62
CA ASN A 66 15.55 1.53 -1.66
C ASN A 66 15.23 2.95 -1.21
N PRO A 67 16.20 3.71 -0.69
CA PRO A 67 16.01 5.13 -0.43
C PRO A 67 15.55 5.87 -1.69
N VAL A 68 14.61 6.79 -1.54
CA VAL A 68 14.08 7.64 -2.61
C VAL A 68 14.10 9.09 -2.17
N ASP A 69 14.48 9.99 -3.09
CA ASP A 69 14.53 11.42 -2.84
C ASP A 69 13.27 12.12 -3.34
N GLY A 70 12.89 13.22 -2.70
CA GLY A 70 11.76 14.05 -3.13
C GLY A 70 10.38 13.48 -2.80
N HIS A 71 10.29 12.48 -1.94
CA HIS A 71 9.03 11.84 -1.55
C HIS A 71 8.56 12.18 -0.12
N VAL A 72 9.20 13.13 0.55
CA VAL A 72 8.79 13.60 1.89
C VAL A 72 8.20 15.00 1.79
N GLY A 73 6.94 15.16 2.21
CA GLY A 73 6.25 16.44 2.15
C GLY A 73 5.99 16.93 0.71
N ALA A 74 5.80 16.02 -0.23
CA ALA A 74 5.63 16.27 -1.65
C ALA A 74 4.25 15.85 -2.16
N ARG A 75 3.94 16.21 -3.40
CA ARG A 75 2.81 15.68 -4.17
C ARG A 75 3.32 15.14 -5.50
N HIS A 76 2.74 14.04 -5.94
CA HIS A 76 3.10 13.39 -7.20
C HIS A 76 1.86 13.16 -8.06
N GLU A 77 1.98 13.48 -9.34
CA GLU A 77 1.09 12.95 -10.37
C GLU A 77 1.35 11.45 -10.53
N LEU A 78 0.31 10.71 -10.87
CA LEU A 78 0.37 9.27 -11.05
C LEU A 78 0.44 8.90 -12.53
N SER A 79 1.42 8.11 -12.89
CA SER A 79 1.45 7.36 -14.15
C SER A 79 0.76 6.01 -13.91
N ILE A 80 -0.45 5.84 -14.43
CA ILE A 80 -1.27 4.65 -14.20
C ILE A 80 -0.87 3.52 -15.14
N VAL A 81 -0.74 2.32 -14.58
CA VAL A 81 -0.52 1.10 -15.36
C VAL A 81 -1.89 0.52 -15.74
N GLU A 82 -2.19 0.48 -17.03
CA GLU A 82 -3.46 -0.05 -17.55
C GLU A 82 -3.62 -1.56 -17.29
N GLY A 83 -4.88 -2.01 -17.22
CA GLY A 83 -5.21 -3.44 -17.11
C GLY A 83 -4.99 -4.02 -15.70
N ARG A 84 -4.84 -3.18 -14.67
CA ARG A 84 -4.83 -3.57 -13.27
C ARG A 84 -6.22 -3.40 -12.65
N HIS A 85 -6.49 -4.13 -11.57
CA HIS A 85 -7.79 -4.02 -10.88
C HIS A 85 -8.03 -2.61 -10.33
N LEU A 86 -6.97 -1.92 -9.88
CA LEU A 86 -7.07 -0.55 -9.37
C LEU A 86 -7.04 0.53 -10.48
N SER A 87 -6.72 0.21 -11.73
CA SER A 87 -6.49 1.21 -12.78
C SER A 87 -7.63 2.21 -12.92
N ASP A 88 -8.87 1.74 -13.01
CA ASP A 88 -10.04 2.60 -13.26
C ASP A 88 -10.31 3.59 -12.13
N VAL A 89 -10.09 3.19 -10.87
CA VAL A 89 -10.28 4.09 -9.73
C VAL A 89 -9.10 5.05 -9.58
N LEU A 90 -7.88 4.62 -9.91
CA LEU A 90 -6.68 5.45 -9.82
C LEU A 90 -6.62 6.54 -10.89
N THR A 91 -7.17 6.30 -12.10
CA THR A 91 -7.22 7.34 -13.17
C THR A 91 -8.01 8.58 -12.78
N LYS A 92 -8.85 8.51 -11.76
CA LYS A 92 -9.61 9.64 -11.25
C LYS A 92 -8.79 10.56 -10.34
N LEU A 93 -7.61 10.12 -9.88
CA LEU A 93 -6.72 10.88 -9.01
C LEU A 93 -5.82 11.80 -9.84
N ALA A 94 -5.90 13.12 -9.59
CA ALA A 94 -5.02 14.08 -10.25
C ALA A 94 -3.60 14.06 -9.69
N SER A 95 -3.48 14.01 -8.38
CA SER A 95 -2.20 13.90 -7.67
C SER A 95 -2.42 13.36 -6.26
N VAL A 96 -1.39 12.81 -5.65
CA VAL A 96 -1.41 12.26 -4.29
C VAL A 96 -0.29 12.85 -3.44
N ASN A 97 -0.49 12.93 -2.13
CA ASN A 97 0.56 13.33 -1.20
C ASN A 97 1.62 12.23 -1.03
N SER A 98 2.77 12.59 -0.49
CA SER A 98 3.88 11.65 -0.29
C SER A 98 4.69 12.02 0.95
N TYR A 99 4.96 11.02 1.81
CA TYR A 99 5.64 11.18 3.09
C TYR A 99 6.53 9.97 3.41
N HIS A 100 7.25 9.42 2.43
CA HIS A 100 8.10 8.24 2.62
C HIS A 100 9.53 8.46 2.10
N GLU A 101 10.49 7.81 2.74
CA GLU A 101 11.92 7.84 2.39
C GLU A 101 12.38 6.58 1.65
N TYR A 102 11.55 5.53 1.61
CA TYR A 102 11.83 4.25 0.96
C TYR A 102 10.74 3.89 -0.03
N GLY A 103 11.12 3.28 -1.12
CA GLY A 103 10.21 2.81 -2.16
C GLY A 103 10.91 1.85 -3.12
N THR A 104 10.18 1.29 -4.07
CA THR A 104 10.76 0.48 -5.15
C THR A 104 10.35 1.02 -6.52
N LYS A 105 11.25 0.92 -7.48
CA LYS A 105 10.98 1.26 -8.89
C LYS A 105 10.59 0.03 -9.71
N VAL A 106 10.99 -1.15 -9.27
CA VAL A 106 10.72 -2.41 -9.98
C VAL A 106 9.91 -3.33 -9.07
N VAL A 107 8.62 -3.45 -9.36
CA VAL A 107 7.71 -4.40 -8.70
C VAL A 107 7.72 -5.70 -9.48
N SER A 108 7.87 -6.83 -8.79
CA SER A 108 8.02 -8.15 -9.42
C SER A 108 7.38 -9.27 -8.59
N GLY A 109 7.44 -10.49 -9.12
CA GLY A 109 6.91 -11.68 -8.47
C GLY A 109 5.39 -11.70 -8.43
N GLU A 110 4.84 -11.87 -7.23
CA GLU A 110 3.39 -11.94 -7.00
C GLU A 110 2.72 -10.56 -6.89
N LEU A 111 3.50 -9.47 -6.91
CA LEU A 111 2.99 -8.11 -6.96
C LEU A 111 3.13 -7.49 -8.35
N ALA A 112 2.22 -6.60 -8.67
CA ALA A 112 2.25 -5.77 -9.85
C ALA A 112 2.03 -4.31 -9.48
N ALA A 113 2.77 -3.40 -10.11
CA ALA A 113 2.53 -1.97 -9.96
C ALA A 113 1.23 -1.57 -10.67
N CYS A 114 0.45 -0.71 -10.01
CA CYS A 114 -0.76 -0.09 -10.56
C CYS A 114 -0.53 1.37 -10.94
N ALA A 115 0.38 2.03 -10.25
CA ALA A 115 0.76 3.42 -10.52
C ALA A 115 2.19 3.70 -10.09
N HIS A 116 2.84 4.63 -10.80
CA HIS A 116 4.16 5.17 -10.46
C HIS A 116 4.08 6.69 -10.36
N SER A 117 4.98 7.28 -9.57
CA SER A 117 5.35 8.69 -9.70
C SER A 117 6.14 8.92 -10.99
N LEU A 118 6.31 10.18 -11.41
CA LEU A 118 7.03 10.51 -12.65
C LEU A 118 8.51 10.09 -12.64
N ASP A 119 9.13 9.97 -11.48
CA ASP A 119 10.48 9.45 -11.30
C ASP A 119 10.56 7.91 -11.22
N GLY A 120 9.42 7.23 -11.40
CA GLY A 120 9.31 5.78 -11.54
C GLY A 120 9.15 5.00 -10.23
N VAL A 121 8.96 5.67 -9.09
CA VAL A 121 8.67 4.98 -7.82
C VAL A 121 7.25 4.42 -7.84
N ALA A 122 7.08 3.15 -7.47
CA ALA A 122 5.77 2.53 -7.36
C ALA A 122 4.95 3.21 -6.24
N MET A 123 3.83 3.81 -6.62
CA MET A 123 2.92 4.52 -5.71
C MET A 123 1.68 3.70 -5.36
N ALA A 124 1.33 2.72 -6.17
CA ALA A 124 0.29 1.74 -5.87
C ALA A 124 0.67 0.36 -6.43
N VAL A 125 0.34 -0.68 -5.69
CA VAL A 125 0.57 -2.08 -6.06
C VAL A 125 -0.68 -2.92 -5.79
N GLU A 126 -0.80 -4.04 -6.51
CA GLU A 126 -1.76 -5.10 -6.23
C GLU A 126 -1.11 -6.47 -6.35
N HIS A 127 -1.62 -7.45 -5.62
CA HIS A 127 -1.24 -8.84 -5.79
C HIS A 127 -1.95 -9.42 -7.03
N VAL A 128 -1.23 -10.21 -7.82
CA VAL A 128 -1.72 -10.72 -9.12
C VAL A 128 -2.94 -11.65 -9.04
N SER A 129 -3.22 -12.25 -7.87
CA SER A 129 -4.31 -13.22 -7.69
C SER A 129 -5.01 -13.17 -6.32
N ARG A 130 -4.59 -12.30 -5.41
CA ARG A 130 -5.17 -12.15 -4.06
C ARG A 130 -5.70 -10.73 -3.87
N ARG A 131 -6.60 -10.55 -2.93
CA ARG A 131 -7.16 -9.25 -2.57
C ARG A 131 -6.19 -8.45 -1.67
N VAL A 132 -4.95 -8.26 -2.11
CA VAL A 132 -3.91 -7.52 -1.39
C VAL A 132 -3.49 -6.33 -2.24
N TYR A 133 -3.57 -5.15 -1.64
CA TYR A 133 -3.33 -3.86 -2.29
C TYR A 133 -2.42 -3.00 -1.43
N GLY A 134 -1.73 -2.07 -2.05
CA GLY A 134 -0.93 -1.06 -1.36
C GLY A 134 -0.98 0.28 -2.06
N VAL A 135 -0.98 1.36 -1.27
CA VAL A 135 -0.86 2.74 -1.74
C VAL A 135 0.18 3.48 -0.90
N MET A 136 0.97 4.36 -1.51
CA MET A 136 2.03 5.08 -0.78
C MET A 136 1.57 6.41 -0.17
N TRP A 137 0.46 6.95 -0.61
CA TRP A 137 -0.07 8.21 -0.09
C TRP A 137 -0.94 8.00 1.17
N HIS A 138 -1.18 9.11 1.84
CA HIS A 138 -1.95 9.21 3.07
C HIS A 138 -3.25 9.96 2.85
N SER A 139 -4.33 9.26 2.48
CA SER A 139 -5.65 9.86 2.27
C SER A 139 -6.20 10.55 3.53
N GLU A 140 -5.79 10.07 4.72
CA GLU A 140 -6.18 10.63 6.01
C GLU A 140 -5.58 12.02 6.29
N ARG A 141 -4.57 12.43 5.52
CA ARG A 141 -3.92 13.75 5.66
C ARG A 141 -4.51 14.82 4.74
N GLU A 142 -5.43 14.45 3.85
CA GLU A 142 -6.11 15.41 2.99
C GLU A 142 -7.20 16.17 3.77
N SER A 143 -7.25 17.50 3.61
CA SER A 143 -8.27 18.33 4.24
C SER A 143 -8.75 19.40 3.25
N PRO A 144 -10.00 19.32 2.76
CA PRO A 144 -10.98 18.25 2.98
C PRO A 144 -10.54 16.90 2.36
N PHE A 145 -11.15 15.81 2.81
CA PHE A 145 -10.89 14.49 2.22
C PHE A 145 -11.23 14.47 0.73
N VAL A 146 -10.36 13.84 -0.06
CA VAL A 146 -10.52 13.70 -1.51
C VAL A 146 -11.49 12.55 -1.80
N LYS A 147 -12.59 12.85 -2.48
CA LYS A 147 -13.63 11.84 -2.77
C LYS A 147 -13.10 10.68 -3.60
N GLU A 148 -12.27 10.97 -4.58
CA GLU A 148 -11.66 9.97 -5.47
C GLU A 148 -10.75 8.99 -4.71
N GLU A 149 -10.05 9.46 -3.66
CA GLU A 149 -9.27 8.60 -2.78
C GLU A 149 -10.16 7.70 -1.92
N GLN A 150 -11.32 8.20 -1.46
CA GLN A 150 -12.32 7.39 -0.76
C GLN A 150 -12.89 6.28 -1.68
N GLU A 151 -13.01 6.53 -2.97
CA GLU A 151 -13.45 5.51 -3.94
C GLU A 151 -12.46 4.34 -4.03
N VAL A 152 -11.16 4.57 -3.84
CA VAL A 152 -10.15 3.49 -3.75
C VAL A 152 -10.45 2.56 -2.57
N PHE A 153 -10.71 3.12 -1.39
CA PHE A 153 -11.11 2.33 -0.21
C PHE A 153 -12.39 1.53 -0.47
N ASN A 154 -13.41 2.19 -1.00
CA ASN A 154 -14.69 1.55 -1.31
C ASN A 154 -14.53 0.41 -2.33
N TYR A 155 -13.63 0.56 -3.29
CA TYR A 155 -13.34 -0.50 -4.26
C TYR A 155 -12.71 -1.73 -3.60
N ILE A 156 -11.75 -1.52 -2.71
CA ILE A 156 -10.97 -2.60 -2.08
C ILE A 156 -11.80 -3.40 -1.06
N PHE A 157 -12.62 -2.71 -0.27
CA PHE A 157 -13.36 -3.31 0.86
C PHE A 157 -14.84 -3.62 0.55
N LYS A 158 -15.21 -3.65 -0.69
CA LYS A 158 -16.54 -4.13 -1.15
C LYS A 158 -16.73 -5.61 -0.94
#